data_07d3d1b075507dd354128d8203160644
#
_entry.id   07d3d1b075507dd354128d8203160644
#
_cell.length_a   1.000
_cell.length_b   1.000
_cell.length_c   1.000
_cell.angle_alpha   90.00
_cell.angle_beta   90.00
_cell.angle_gamma   90.00
#
_symmetry.space_group_name_H-M   'P 1'
#
loop_
_entity.id
_entity.type
_entity.pdbx_description
1 polymer ?
#
loop_
_entity_poly.entity_id
_entity_poly.type
_entity_poly.pdbx_seq_one_letter_code
_entity_poly.pdbx_strand_id
1 'polypeptide(L)'
;KYDNSDRVILNNLDLTINDEDFLCILGPSGCGKSTLIRCIAGFEDYEGNIKVDGQPVVKPGPDRIMVFQDFNQLFPWKTVLKNITYALKVNGMKDKAEREQKAKKYLEKVNLVQYANYYPHQLSGGMKQRVAIAKGMALGSKIILMDEPFAALDAMTRKQLQSELLKLKQKEKITVIFITHNIQEAISLGNRIMVMSKEGTIKEHLYNTIEKPVTPASEGYAKLWEHLNNQLT
;
A
#
# COMPACT_ATOMS: atom_id res chain seq x y z
N LYS A 1 12.43 -16.12 9.11
CA LYS A 1 12.08 -16.88 10.34
C LYS A 1 11.81 -15.86 11.45
N TYR A 2 10.82 -16.09 12.29
CA TYR A 2 10.71 -15.34 13.55
C TYR A 2 11.52 -16.05 14.64
N ASP A 3 12.08 -15.29 15.57
CA ASP A 3 13.05 -15.77 16.60
C ASP A 3 12.61 -16.99 17.43
N ASN A 4 11.32 -17.36 17.40
CA ASN A 4 10.76 -18.47 18.17
C ASN A 4 10.21 -19.63 17.32
N SER A 5 10.47 -19.68 16.01
CA SER A 5 10.04 -20.79 15.17
C SER A 5 11.04 -21.12 14.07
N ASP A 6 11.33 -22.41 13.88
CA ASP A 6 12.12 -22.92 12.75
C ASP A 6 11.38 -22.82 11.41
N ARG A 7 10.13 -22.31 11.41
CA ARG A 7 9.32 -22.21 10.22
C ARG A 7 9.79 -21.09 9.31
N VAL A 8 10.20 -21.43 8.10
CA VAL A 8 10.41 -20.48 7.01
C VAL A 8 9.05 -20.00 6.53
N ILE A 9 8.80 -18.67 6.60
CA ILE A 9 7.52 -18.07 6.20
C ILE A 9 7.51 -17.71 4.74
N LEU A 10 8.62 -17.16 4.24
CA LEU A 10 8.82 -16.83 2.84
C LEU A 10 9.92 -17.72 2.29
N ASN A 11 9.62 -18.43 1.20
CA ASN A 11 10.52 -19.42 0.66
C ASN A 11 10.83 -19.13 -0.80
N ASN A 12 12.07 -18.72 -1.06
CA ASN A 12 12.64 -18.53 -2.38
C ASN A 12 11.75 -17.72 -3.34
N LEU A 13 11.42 -16.48 -2.94
CA LEU A 13 10.64 -15.56 -3.76
C LEU A 13 11.56 -14.82 -4.72
N ASP A 14 11.28 -14.89 -6.02
CA ASP A 14 11.90 -14.06 -7.04
C ASP A 14 10.82 -13.19 -7.70
N LEU A 15 10.91 -11.89 -7.51
CA LEU A 15 9.90 -10.94 -7.95
C LEU A 15 10.53 -9.61 -8.35
N THR A 16 10.29 -9.20 -9.59
CA THR A 16 10.58 -7.84 -10.06
C THR A 16 9.30 -7.05 -10.16
N ILE A 17 9.28 -5.85 -9.57
CA ILE A 17 8.16 -4.90 -9.65
C ILE A 17 8.67 -3.68 -10.40
N ASN A 18 7.96 -3.27 -11.44
CA ASN A 18 8.35 -2.13 -12.26
C ASN A 18 7.78 -0.83 -11.69
N ASP A 19 8.38 0.28 -12.11
CA ASP A 19 7.84 1.60 -11.80
C ASP A 19 6.39 1.71 -12.28
N GLU A 20 5.59 2.41 -11.49
CA GLU A 20 4.17 2.61 -11.74
C GLU A 20 3.33 1.31 -11.78
N ASP A 21 3.84 0.15 -11.37
CA ASP A 21 3.02 -1.03 -11.18
C ASP A 21 1.99 -0.83 -10.05
N PHE A 22 0.85 -1.45 -10.19
CA PHE A 22 -0.08 -1.72 -9.10
C PHE A 22 -0.13 -3.24 -8.91
N LEU A 23 0.76 -3.75 -8.07
CA LEU A 23 0.84 -5.17 -7.78
C LEU A 23 -0.13 -5.54 -6.65
N CYS A 24 -1.13 -6.36 -6.95
CA CYS A 24 -1.99 -6.96 -5.95
C CYS A 24 -1.47 -8.34 -5.56
N ILE A 25 -1.35 -8.58 -4.24
CA ILE A 25 -0.90 -9.87 -3.69
C ILE A 25 -2.09 -10.56 -3.05
N LEU A 26 -2.47 -11.70 -3.61
CA LEU A 26 -3.50 -12.61 -3.11
C LEU A 26 -2.85 -13.82 -2.44
N GLY A 27 -3.59 -14.49 -1.59
CA GLY A 27 -3.16 -15.76 -0.98
C GLY A 27 -3.91 -16.03 0.32
N PRO A 28 -3.88 -17.27 0.82
CA PRO A 28 -4.55 -17.65 2.05
C PRO A 28 -4.00 -16.90 3.26
N SER A 29 -4.77 -16.89 4.35
CA SER A 29 -4.32 -16.29 5.62
C SER A 29 -3.08 -17.03 6.15
N GLY A 30 -2.10 -16.28 6.65
CA GLY A 30 -0.87 -16.83 7.22
C GLY A 30 0.17 -17.32 6.21
N CYS A 31 0.00 -17.10 4.90
CA CYS A 31 0.99 -17.51 3.88
C CYS A 31 2.21 -16.57 3.76
N GLY A 32 2.28 -15.51 4.55
CA GLY A 32 3.45 -14.61 4.57
C GLY A 32 3.30 -13.28 3.82
N LYS A 33 2.11 -12.91 3.31
CA LYS A 33 1.90 -11.63 2.59
C LYS A 33 2.34 -10.40 3.39
N SER A 34 1.88 -10.31 4.65
CA SER A 34 2.26 -9.20 5.53
C SER A 34 3.75 -9.22 5.88
N THR A 35 4.34 -10.41 6.03
CA THR A 35 5.78 -10.56 6.22
C THR A 35 6.56 -10.07 5.01
N LEU A 36 6.13 -10.43 3.79
CA LEU A 36 6.77 -9.97 2.55
C LEU A 36 6.81 -8.45 2.46
N ILE A 37 5.67 -7.80 2.66
CA ILE A 37 5.59 -6.33 2.54
C ILE A 37 6.35 -5.63 3.67
N ARG A 38 6.46 -6.23 4.87
CA ARG A 38 7.30 -5.73 5.96
C ARG A 38 8.79 -5.88 5.66
N CYS A 39 9.23 -6.99 5.04
CA CYS A 39 10.61 -7.13 4.55
C CYS A 39 10.92 -6.05 3.48
N ILE A 40 10.01 -5.82 2.52
CA ILE A 40 10.16 -4.76 1.51
C ILE A 40 10.21 -3.39 2.18
N ALA A 41 9.43 -3.16 3.23
CA ALA A 41 9.46 -1.92 4.01
C ALA A 41 10.75 -1.73 4.83
N GLY A 42 11.50 -2.81 5.08
CA GLY A 42 12.69 -2.81 5.93
C GLY A 42 12.37 -2.89 7.42
N PHE A 43 11.21 -3.45 7.80
CA PHE A 43 10.81 -3.65 9.20
C PHE A 43 11.13 -5.05 9.73
N GLU A 44 11.41 -6.00 8.84
CA GLU A 44 11.71 -7.39 9.20
C GLU A 44 13.03 -7.79 8.56
N ASP A 45 13.81 -8.57 9.27
CA ASP A 45 15.02 -9.18 8.76
C ASP A 45 14.69 -10.31 7.77
N TYR A 46 15.53 -10.49 6.77
CA TYR A 46 15.34 -11.50 5.73
C TYR A 46 16.68 -12.05 5.22
N GLU A 47 16.66 -13.25 4.71
CA GLU A 47 17.76 -13.83 3.94
C GLU A 47 17.51 -13.59 2.45
N GLY A 48 18.56 -13.25 1.69
CA GLY A 48 18.46 -12.93 0.27
C GLY A 48 18.65 -11.45 -0.05
N ASN A 49 18.06 -10.97 -1.14
CA ASN A 49 18.26 -9.61 -1.62
C ASN A 49 16.93 -8.93 -1.93
N ILE A 50 16.68 -7.81 -1.28
CA ILE A 50 15.62 -6.88 -1.65
C ILE A 50 16.28 -5.56 -2.05
N LYS A 51 15.95 -5.06 -3.24
CA LYS A 51 16.50 -3.79 -3.76
C LYS A 51 15.37 -2.86 -4.20
N VAL A 52 15.55 -1.57 -3.95
CA VAL A 52 14.71 -0.49 -4.47
C VAL A 52 15.62 0.45 -5.24
N ASP A 53 15.33 0.70 -6.52
CA ASP A 53 16.17 1.49 -7.43
C ASP A 53 17.64 1.01 -7.42
N GLY A 54 17.84 -0.32 -7.39
CA GLY A 54 19.16 -0.94 -7.34
C GLY A 54 19.86 -0.91 -5.96
N GLN A 55 19.33 -0.19 -4.99
CA GLN A 55 19.89 -0.08 -3.64
C GLN A 55 19.30 -1.13 -2.69
N PRO A 56 20.12 -1.78 -1.85
CA PRO A 56 19.63 -2.79 -0.92
C PRO A 56 18.75 -2.16 0.17
N VAL A 57 17.68 -2.86 0.52
CA VAL A 57 16.79 -2.49 1.62
C VAL A 57 17.37 -3.05 2.91
N VAL A 58 17.95 -2.19 3.76
CA VAL A 58 18.55 -2.58 5.05
C VAL A 58 17.71 -2.10 6.24
N LYS A 59 16.89 -1.06 6.03
CA LYS A 59 16.06 -0.41 7.07
C LYS A 59 14.92 0.36 6.42
N PRO A 60 13.91 0.78 7.21
CA PRO A 60 12.86 1.67 6.71
C PRO A 60 13.43 2.97 6.15
N GLY A 61 12.89 3.42 5.01
CA GLY A 61 13.33 4.63 4.32
C GLY A 61 12.17 5.53 3.88
N PRO A 62 12.45 6.79 3.53
CA PRO A 62 11.44 7.73 3.03
C PRO A 62 11.01 7.44 1.58
N ASP A 63 11.75 6.63 0.84
CA ASP A 63 11.52 6.19 -0.54
C ASP A 63 10.25 5.34 -0.68
N ARG A 64 9.86 4.67 0.39
CA ARG A 64 8.68 3.82 0.49
C ARG A 64 7.95 3.99 1.80
N ILE A 65 6.63 3.93 1.77
CA ILE A 65 5.80 4.00 2.97
C ILE A 65 4.96 2.74 3.09
N MET A 66 4.71 2.35 4.33
CA MET A 66 3.75 1.30 4.65
C MET A 66 2.49 1.92 5.22
N VAL A 67 1.34 1.53 4.66
CA VAL A 67 -0.01 1.82 5.16
C VAL A 67 -0.55 0.52 5.74
N PHE A 68 -0.66 0.48 7.07
CA PHE A 68 -1.12 -0.70 7.79
C PHE A 68 -2.64 -0.82 7.77
N GLN A 69 -3.14 -2.00 8.05
CA GLN A 69 -4.56 -2.27 8.25
C GLN A 69 -5.14 -1.44 9.42
N ASP A 70 -4.35 -1.23 10.48
CA ASP A 70 -4.74 -0.38 11.60
C ASP A 70 -4.66 1.11 11.21
N PHE A 71 -5.76 1.83 11.43
CA PHE A 71 -5.88 3.27 11.16
C PHE A 71 -5.11 4.16 12.14
N ASN A 72 -4.41 3.60 13.13
CA ASN A 72 -3.70 4.34 14.19
C ASN A 72 -2.27 4.74 13.83
N GLN A 73 -1.97 4.96 12.55
CA GLN A 73 -0.64 5.34 12.05
C GLN A 73 -0.30 6.83 12.22
N LEU A 74 -1.27 7.60 12.67
CA LEU A 74 -1.11 9.03 12.92
C LEU A 74 -0.90 9.27 14.41
N PHE A 75 -0.06 10.24 14.75
CA PHE A 75 0.12 10.67 16.13
C PHE A 75 -1.20 11.28 16.64
N PRO A 76 -1.90 10.66 17.61
CA PRO A 76 -3.23 11.11 18.04
C PRO A 76 -3.22 12.49 18.68
N TRP A 77 -2.09 12.93 19.24
CA TRP A 77 -1.89 14.25 19.86
C TRP A 77 -1.46 15.34 18.87
N LYS A 78 -1.32 15.04 17.60
CA LYS A 78 -1.00 16.01 16.54
C LYS A 78 -2.19 16.17 15.59
N THR A 79 -2.40 17.39 15.11
CA THR A 79 -3.37 17.61 14.04
C THR A 79 -2.91 16.94 12.74
N VAL A 80 -3.81 16.81 11.78
CA VAL A 80 -3.52 16.29 10.43
C VAL A 80 -2.32 16.98 9.81
N LEU A 81 -2.32 18.31 9.79
CA LEU A 81 -1.20 19.11 9.26
C LEU A 81 0.09 18.84 10.05
N LYS A 82 0.01 18.80 11.38
CA LYS A 82 1.16 18.55 12.25
C LYS A 82 1.74 17.14 12.10
N ASN A 83 0.93 16.15 11.74
CA ASN A 83 1.41 14.80 11.44
C ASN A 83 2.33 14.79 10.23
N ILE A 84 1.99 15.54 9.17
CA ILE A 84 2.81 15.62 7.96
C ILE A 84 4.02 16.51 8.18
N THR A 85 3.84 17.71 8.75
CA THR A 85 4.95 18.65 8.97
C THR A 85 6.00 18.10 9.94
N TYR A 86 5.59 17.28 10.90
CA TYR A 86 6.52 16.58 11.79
C TYR A 86 7.38 15.56 11.03
N ALA A 87 6.76 14.76 10.16
CA ALA A 87 7.48 13.80 9.33
C ALA A 87 8.52 14.50 8.43
N LEU A 88 8.14 15.62 7.80
CA LEU A 88 9.05 16.45 7.00
C LEU A 88 10.21 17.02 7.84
N LYS A 89 9.93 17.45 9.08
CA LYS A 89 10.95 17.97 10.01
C LYS A 89 11.98 16.89 10.35
N VAL A 90 11.52 15.70 10.70
CA VAL A 90 12.42 14.58 11.07
C VAL A 90 13.29 14.14 9.88
N ASN A 91 12.76 14.28 8.65
CA ASN A 91 13.50 13.99 7.41
C ASN A 91 14.32 15.20 6.90
N GLY A 92 14.65 16.16 7.76
CA GLY A 92 15.68 17.18 7.49
C GLY A 92 15.16 18.49 6.88
N MET A 93 13.86 18.65 6.61
CA MET A 93 13.31 19.93 6.12
C MET A 93 13.24 20.94 7.28
N LYS A 94 14.16 21.91 7.28
CA LYS A 94 14.33 22.87 8.40
C LYS A 94 13.32 24.00 8.41
N ASP A 95 12.95 24.53 7.24
CA ASP A 95 12.06 25.66 7.13
C ASP A 95 10.61 25.29 7.48
N LYS A 96 10.00 26.07 8.38
CA LYS A 96 8.63 25.80 8.88
C LYS A 96 7.58 26.13 7.83
N ALA A 97 7.72 27.24 7.13
CA ALA A 97 6.75 27.70 6.13
C ALA A 97 6.73 26.74 4.94
N GLU A 98 7.89 26.31 4.49
CA GLU A 98 8.05 25.30 3.43
C GLU A 98 7.37 23.98 3.81
N ARG A 99 7.57 23.48 5.06
CA ARG A 99 6.89 22.27 5.54
C ARG A 99 5.37 22.41 5.52
N GLU A 100 4.85 23.54 5.99
CA GLU A 100 3.40 23.80 6.02
C GLU A 100 2.82 23.89 4.61
N GLN A 101 3.49 24.58 3.71
CA GLN A 101 3.07 24.68 2.30
C GLN A 101 3.07 23.29 1.64
N LYS A 102 4.14 22.53 1.82
CA LYS A 102 4.26 21.17 1.27
C LYS A 102 3.19 20.24 1.84
N ALA A 103 2.97 20.28 3.15
CA ALA A 103 1.94 19.47 3.80
C ALA A 103 0.52 19.81 3.28
N LYS A 104 0.18 21.08 3.15
CA LYS A 104 -1.11 21.52 2.58
C LYS A 104 -1.28 21.04 1.14
N LYS A 105 -0.25 21.20 0.30
CA LYS A 105 -0.26 20.72 -1.10
C LYS A 105 -0.62 19.21 -1.18
N TYR A 106 -0.05 18.37 -0.31
CA TYR A 106 -0.36 16.94 -0.33
C TYR A 106 -1.70 16.59 0.32
N LEU A 107 -2.18 17.40 1.29
CA LEU A 107 -3.56 17.29 1.79
C LEU A 107 -4.60 17.65 0.74
N GLU A 108 -4.34 18.65 -0.11
CA GLU A 108 -5.18 18.98 -1.27
C GLU A 108 -5.28 17.82 -2.25
N LYS A 109 -4.16 17.14 -2.55
CA LYS A 109 -4.15 15.98 -3.46
C LYS A 109 -5.03 14.81 -2.99
N VAL A 110 -5.27 14.70 -1.69
CA VAL A 110 -6.13 13.69 -1.08
C VAL A 110 -7.48 14.26 -0.62
N ASN A 111 -7.83 15.48 -1.01
CA ASN A 111 -9.07 16.19 -0.67
C ASN A 111 -9.32 16.33 0.85
N LEU A 112 -8.27 16.62 1.63
CA LEU A 112 -8.35 16.74 3.09
C LEU A 112 -7.76 18.03 3.66
N VAL A 113 -7.51 19.04 2.83
CA VAL A 113 -6.92 20.32 3.31
C VAL A 113 -7.83 21.03 4.32
N GLN A 114 -9.15 20.93 4.18
CA GLN A 114 -10.13 21.51 5.11
C GLN A 114 -10.08 20.86 6.49
N TYR A 115 -9.52 19.66 6.61
CA TYR A 115 -9.34 18.93 7.87
C TYR A 115 -7.93 19.10 8.46
N ALA A 116 -7.12 20.03 7.96
CA ALA A 116 -5.72 20.22 8.36
C ALA A 116 -5.53 20.42 9.87
N ASN A 117 -6.49 21.08 10.53
CA ASN A 117 -6.47 21.38 11.96
C ASN A 117 -7.19 20.33 12.83
N TYR A 118 -7.79 19.29 12.22
CA TYR A 118 -8.46 18.22 12.93
C TYR A 118 -7.45 17.23 13.51
N TYR A 119 -7.83 16.56 14.60
CA TYR A 119 -7.06 15.48 15.18
C TYR A 119 -7.50 14.12 14.61
N PRO A 120 -6.64 13.09 14.65
CA PRO A 120 -6.97 11.77 14.09
C PRO A 120 -8.27 11.15 14.60
N HIS A 121 -8.64 11.37 15.88
CA HIS A 121 -9.89 10.84 16.46
C HIS A 121 -11.16 11.47 15.85
N GLN A 122 -11.03 12.62 15.18
CA GLN A 122 -12.13 13.32 14.50
C GLN A 122 -12.31 12.87 13.04
N LEU A 123 -11.46 11.97 12.55
CA LEU A 123 -11.46 11.49 11.17
C LEU A 123 -12.04 10.07 11.06
N SER A 124 -12.71 9.79 9.94
CA SER A 124 -13.05 8.41 9.57
C SER A 124 -11.80 7.58 9.26
N GLY A 125 -11.91 6.25 9.26
CA GLY A 125 -10.81 5.35 8.90
C GLY A 125 -10.21 5.66 7.54
N GLY A 126 -11.05 5.86 6.53
CA GLY A 126 -10.59 6.23 5.18
C GLY A 126 -9.91 7.59 5.11
N MET A 127 -10.34 8.58 5.90
CA MET A 127 -9.63 9.86 5.99
C MET A 127 -8.25 9.69 6.63
N LYS A 128 -8.13 8.87 7.69
CA LYS A 128 -6.83 8.58 8.31
C LYS A 128 -5.86 7.92 7.32
N GLN A 129 -6.34 6.98 6.51
CA GLN A 129 -5.52 6.38 5.45
C GLN A 129 -5.04 7.40 4.42
N ARG A 130 -5.93 8.26 3.93
CA ARG A 130 -5.56 9.34 2.99
C ARG A 130 -4.52 10.28 3.59
N VAL A 131 -4.61 10.60 4.87
CA VAL A 131 -3.57 11.40 5.55
C VAL A 131 -2.24 10.63 5.62
N ALA A 132 -2.25 9.32 5.88
CA ALA A 132 -1.04 8.50 5.89
C ALA A 132 -0.37 8.46 4.51
N ILE A 133 -1.16 8.30 3.44
CA ILE A 133 -0.68 8.38 2.06
C ILE A 133 -0.09 9.77 1.77
N ALA A 134 -0.81 10.85 2.10
CA ALA A 134 -0.33 12.22 1.89
C ALA A 134 0.98 12.50 2.65
N LYS A 135 1.12 11.95 3.88
CA LYS A 135 2.36 12.03 4.66
C LYS A 135 3.54 11.40 3.93
N GLY A 136 3.36 10.20 3.39
CA GLY A 136 4.43 9.52 2.66
C GLY A 136 4.79 10.22 1.35
N MET A 137 3.79 10.61 0.57
CA MET A 137 4.03 11.37 -0.66
C MET A 137 4.72 12.71 -0.40
N ALA A 138 4.41 13.38 0.72
CA ALA A 138 5.11 14.59 1.12
C ALA A 138 6.59 14.33 1.44
N LEU A 139 6.95 13.13 1.88
CA LEU A 139 8.34 12.70 2.07
C LEU A 139 9.06 12.38 0.74
N GLY A 140 8.33 12.27 -0.35
CA GLY A 140 8.86 11.90 -1.66
C GLY A 140 8.80 10.39 -1.95
N SER A 141 8.05 9.63 -1.14
CA SER A 141 7.88 8.19 -1.37
C SER A 141 7.24 7.94 -2.73
N LYS A 142 7.87 7.09 -3.50
CA LYS A 142 7.36 6.61 -4.79
C LYS A 142 6.69 5.24 -4.69
N ILE A 143 6.91 4.53 -3.59
CA ILE A 143 6.38 3.20 -3.35
C ILE A 143 5.43 3.26 -2.15
N ILE A 144 4.21 2.75 -2.34
CA ILE A 144 3.21 2.61 -1.28
C ILE A 144 2.95 1.12 -1.07
N LEU A 145 3.19 0.67 0.15
CA LEU A 145 2.96 -0.69 0.61
C LEU A 145 1.68 -0.69 1.44
N MET A 146 0.70 -1.51 1.07
CA MET A 146 -0.62 -1.54 1.71
C MET A 146 -0.98 -2.94 2.17
N ASP A 147 -1.21 -3.11 3.47
CA ASP A 147 -1.60 -4.38 4.08
C ASP A 147 -3.11 -4.36 4.41
N GLU A 148 -3.92 -4.97 3.54
CA GLU A 148 -5.39 -5.05 3.65
C GLU A 148 -6.07 -3.72 4.01
N PRO A 149 -5.76 -2.61 3.33
CA PRO A 149 -6.13 -1.28 3.79
C PRO A 149 -7.64 -1.03 3.79
N PHE A 150 -8.43 -1.84 3.09
CA PHE A 150 -9.87 -1.65 2.95
C PHE A 150 -10.72 -2.68 3.71
N ALA A 151 -10.10 -3.58 4.48
CA ALA A 151 -10.79 -4.69 5.14
C ALA A 151 -11.89 -4.23 6.12
N ALA A 152 -11.66 -3.12 6.84
CA ALA A 152 -12.60 -2.60 7.84
C ALA A 152 -13.58 -1.54 7.31
N LEU A 153 -13.69 -1.37 5.98
CA LEU A 153 -14.54 -0.34 5.36
C LEU A 153 -15.82 -0.93 4.80
N ASP A 154 -16.90 -0.15 4.89
CA ASP A 154 -18.13 -0.44 4.17
C ASP A 154 -17.94 -0.38 2.64
N ALA A 155 -18.86 -1.00 1.90
CA ALA A 155 -18.74 -1.16 0.45
C ALA A 155 -18.66 0.16 -0.33
N MET A 156 -19.41 1.19 0.10
CA MET A 156 -19.43 2.50 -0.57
C MET A 156 -18.10 3.23 -0.37
N THR A 157 -17.67 3.35 0.89
CA THR A 157 -16.40 3.99 1.26
C THR A 157 -15.22 3.30 0.60
N ARG A 158 -15.22 1.96 0.58
CA ARG A 158 -14.20 1.15 -0.08
C ARG A 158 -14.10 1.48 -1.57
N LYS A 159 -15.21 1.47 -2.30
CA LYS A 159 -15.24 1.78 -3.74
C LYS A 159 -14.77 3.19 -4.04
N GLN A 160 -15.15 4.16 -3.21
CA GLN A 160 -14.69 5.53 -3.34
C GLN A 160 -13.17 5.63 -3.17
N LEU A 161 -12.62 5.04 -2.10
CA LEU A 161 -11.19 5.07 -1.82
C LEU A 161 -10.35 4.33 -2.86
N GLN A 162 -10.85 3.23 -3.41
CA GLN A 162 -10.22 2.53 -4.54
C GLN A 162 -10.10 3.44 -5.76
N SER A 163 -11.19 4.13 -6.13
CA SER A 163 -11.17 5.10 -7.23
C SER A 163 -10.21 6.26 -6.98
N GLU A 164 -10.19 6.80 -5.77
CA GLU A 164 -9.27 7.87 -5.38
C GLU A 164 -7.80 7.42 -5.43
N LEU A 165 -7.52 6.21 -4.95
CA LEU A 165 -6.17 5.62 -4.99
C LEU A 165 -5.67 5.41 -6.42
N LEU A 166 -6.52 4.92 -7.32
CA LEU A 166 -6.17 4.77 -8.74
C LEU A 166 -5.86 6.12 -9.40
N LYS A 167 -6.69 7.14 -9.16
CA LYS A 167 -6.44 8.51 -9.68
C LYS A 167 -5.15 9.09 -9.14
N LEU A 168 -4.90 8.90 -7.85
CA LEU A 168 -3.68 9.37 -7.20
C LEU A 168 -2.44 8.65 -7.76
N LYS A 169 -2.49 7.33 -7.89
CA LYS A 169 -1.43 6.51 -8.47
C LYS A 169 -1.07 6.98 -9.87
N GLN A 170 -2.05 7.18 -10.73
CA GLN A 170 -1.83 7.65 -12.09
C GLN A 170 -1.25 9.07 -12.15
N LYS A 171 -1.77 9.99 -11.32
CA LYS A 171 -1.34 11.39 -11.30
C LYS A 171 0.09 11.56 -10.76
N GLU A 172 0.44 10.81 -9.72
CA GLU A 172 1.73 10.95 -9.02
C GLU A 172 2.76 9.92 -9.49
N LYS A 173 2.40 9.03 -10.41
CA LYS A 173 3.28 7.99 -10.98
C LYS A 173 3.95 7.14 -9.90
N ILE A 174 3.14 6.67 -8.94
CA ILE A 174 3.59 5.86 -7.82
C ILE A 174 3.42 4.37 -8.10
N THR A 175 4.30 3.57 -7.54
CA THR A 175 4.21 2.11 -7.48
C THR A 175 3.42 1.73 -6.23
N VAL A 176 2.47 0.80 -6.36
CA VAL A 176 1.65 0.32 -5.25
C VAL A 176 1.80 -1.19 -5.12
N ILE A 177 2.12 -1.65 -3.92
CA ILE A 177 2.06 -3.07 -3.55
C ILE A 177 0.92 -3.22 -2.55
N PHE A 178 -0.09 -3.99 -2.93
CA PHE A 178 -1.37 -4.04 -2.25
C PHE A 178 -1.74 -5.47 -1.87
N ILE A 179 -1.81 -5.75 -0.58
CA ILE A 179 -2.29 -7.04 -0.09
C ILE A 179 -3.80 -6.98 0.07
N THR A 180 -4.48 -7.99 -0.44
CA THR A 180 -5.90 -8.22 -0.21
C THR A 180 -6.23 -9.72 -0.27
N HIS A 181 -7.31 -10.12 0.39
CA HIS A 181 -7.91 -11.42 0.23
C HIS A 181 -9.12 -11.38 -0.73
N ASN A 182 -9.46 -10.21 -1.25
CA ASN A 182 -10.61 -9.98 -2.12
C ASN A 182 -10.18 -9.96 -3.60
N ILE A 183 -10.58 -10.99 -4.35
CA ILE A 183 -10.29 -11.14 -5.79
C ILE A 183 -10.81 -9.94 -6.59
N GLN A 184 -12.00 -9.42 -6.25
CA GLN A 184 -12.58 -8.28 -6.94
C GLN A 184 -11.71 -7.03 -6.79
N GLU A 185 -11.14 -6.79 -5.61
CA GLU A 185 -10.19 -5.70 -5.40
C GLU A 185 -8.94 -5.87 -6.26
N ALA A 186 -8.37 -7.08 -6.26
CA ALA A 186 -7.18 -7.37 -7.04
C ALA A 186 -7.39 -7.12 -8.54
N ILE A 187 -8.52 -7.56 -9.09
CA ILE A 187 -8.87 -7.34 -10.50
C ILE A 187 -9.14 -5.85 -10.77
N SER A 188 -9.87 -5.18 -9.88
CA SER A 188 -10.24 -3.77 -10.09
C SER A 188 -9.04 -2.81 -10.00
N LEU A 189 -8.06 -3.10 -9.14
CA LEU A 189 -6.96 -2.21 -8.84
C LEU A 189 -5.67 -2.59 -9.56
N GLY A 190 -5.29 -3.88 -9.52
CA GLY A 190 -4.01 -4.36 -10.02
C GLY A 190 -3.91 -4.32 -11.55
N ASN A 191 -2.78 -3.86 -12.07
CA ASN A 191 -2.33 -4.20 -13.42
C ASN A 191 -1.46 -5.46 -13.38
N ARG A 192 -1.00 -5.86 -12.18
CA ARG A 192 -0.31 -7.11 -11.91
C ARG A 192 -0.94 -7.79 -10.69
N ILE A 193 -1.10 -9.10 -10.77
CA ILE A 193 -1.66 -9.90 -9.68
C ILE A 193 -0.70 -11.05 -9.41
N MET A 194 -0.35 -11.23 -8.15
CA MET A 194 0.47 -12.34 -7.66
C MET A 194 -0.33 -13.16 -6.67
N VAL A 195 -0.31 -14.47 -6.82
CA VAL A 195 -0.92 -15.41 -5.88
C VAL A 195 0.17 -16.13 -5.12
N MET A 196 0.12 -16.06 -3.78
CA MET A 196 1.02 -16.76 -2.89
C MET A 196 0.41 -18.09 -2.44
N SER A 197 1.24 -19.13 -2.36
CA SER A 197 0.89 -20.43 -1.81
C SER A 197 0.92 -20.43 -0.27
N LYS A 198 0.37 -21.46 0.36
CA LYS A 198 0.43 -21.67 1.82
C LYS A 198 1.87 -21.83 2.35
N GLU A 199 2.77 -22.28 1.49
CA GLU A 199 4.19 -22.51 1.79
C GLU A 199 5.04 -21.25 1.67
N GLY A 200 4.44 -20.10 1.39
CA GLY A 200 5.14 -18.81 1.26
C GLY A 200 5.95 -18.67 -0.03
N THR A 201 5.54 -19.36 -1.10
CA THR A 201 6.10 -19.23 -2.46
C THR A 201 5.15 -18.46 -3.38
N ILE A 202 5.65 -18.02 -4.54
CA ILE A 202 4.80 -17.49 -5.61
C ILE A 202 4.19 -18.67 -6.35
N LYS A 203 2.86 -18.84 -6.28
CA LYS A 203 2.12 -19.86 -7.03
C LYS A 203 1.89 -19.38 -8.47
N GLU A 204 1.58 -18.11 -8.64
CA GLU A 204 1.32 -17.51 -9.94
C GLU A 204 1.58 -16.01 -9.93
N HIS A 205 1.95 -15.47 -11.08
CA HIS A 205 2.11 -14.05 -11.32
C HIS A 205 1.63 -13.72 -12.74
N LEU A 206 0.62 -12.86 -12.85
CA LEU A 206 -0.02 -12.53 -14.12
C LEU A 206 -0.22 -11.01 -14.29
N TYR A 207 -0.36 -10.61 -15.56
CA TYR A 207 -0.76 -9.26 -15.92
C TYR A 207 -2.28 -9.20 -16.11
N ASN A 208 -2.91 -8.21 -15.50
CA ASN A 208 -4.31 -7.90 -15.71
C ASN A 208 -4.45 -6.88 -16.83
N THR A 209 -4.94 -7.32 -17.96
CA THR A 209 -5.10 -6.51 -19.18
C THR A 209 -6.52 -5.92 -19.34
N ILE A 210 -7.39 -6.14 -18.35
CA ILE A 210 -8.76 -5.61 -18.39
C ILE A 210 -8.70 -4.09 -18.27
N GLU A 211 -9.33 -3.40 -19.23
CA GLU A 211 -9.35 -1.94 -19.27
C GLU A 211 -10.08 -1.35 -18.07
N LYS A 212 -9.48 -0.32 -17.48
CA LYS A 212 -10.03 0.35 -16.29
C LYS A 212 -10.91 1.54 -16.67
N PRO A 213 -12.02 1.77 -15.98
CA PRO A 213 -12.44 1.15 -14.70
C PRO A 213 -13.05 -0.25 -14.89
N VAL A 214 -12.56 -1.22 -14.12
CA VAL A 214 -13.04 -2.60 -14.16
C VAL A 214 -14.34 -2.74 -13.40
N THR A 215 -15.29 -3.45 -14.01
CA THR A 215 -16.57 -3.85 -13.41
C THR A 215 -16.81 -5.35 -13.63
N PRO A 216 -17.73 -5.99 -12.90
CA PRO A 216 -18.09 -7.38 -13.15
C PRO A 216 -18.61 -7.65 -14.58
N ALA A 217 -19.08 -6.60 -15.29
CA ALA A 217 -19.53 -6.67 -16.67
C ALA A 217 -18.38 -6.46 -17.69
N SER A 218 -17.16 -6.13 -17.25
CA SER A 218 -16.01 -5.96 -18.14
C SER A 218 -15.64 -7.28 -18.80
N GLU A 219 -15.29 -7.23 -20.08
CA GLU A 219 -14.84 -8.40 -20.81
C GLU A 219 -13.62 -9.05 -20.12
N GLY A 220 -13.61 -10.36 -20.00
CA GLY A 220 -12.56 -11.12 -19.34
C GLY A 220 -12.64 -11.16 -17.81
N TYR A 221 -13.49 -10.33 -17.15
CA TYR A 221 -13.60 -10.28 -15.70
C TYR A 221 -13.97 -11.64 -15.10
N ALA A 222 -15.05 -12.27 -15.58
CA ALA A 222 -15.53 -13.53 -15.04
C ALA A 222 -14.47 -14.64 -15.16
N LYS A 223 -13.80 -14.72 -16.31
CA LYS A 223 -12.74 -15.70 -16.57
C LYS A 223 -11.55 -15.50 -15.63
N LEU A 224 -11.10 -14.25 -15.44
CA LEU A 224 -9.99 -13.94 -14.54
C LEU A 224 -10.37 -14.19 -13.09
N TRP A 225 -11.59 -13.84 -12.69
CA TRP A 225 -12.09 -14.08 -11.33
C TRP A 225 -12.15 -15.59 -11.02
N GLU A 226 -12.70 -16.40 -11.91
CA GLU A 226 -12.77 -17.86 -11.76
C GLU A 226 -11.37 -18.47 -11.69
N HIS A 227 -10.46 -18.05 -12.56
CA HIS A 227 -9.08 -18.48 -12.55
C HIS A 227 -8.42 -18.21 -11.20
N LEU A 228 -8.46 -16.97 -10.70
CA LEU A 228 -7.89 -16.60 -9.42
C LEU A 228 -8.55 -17.32 -8.23
N ASN A 229 -9.87 -17.52 -8.29
CA ASN A 229 -10.59 -18.27 -7.26
C ASN A 229 -10.10 -19.71 -7.15
N ASN A 230 -9.90 -20.37 -8.29
CA ASN A 230 -9.34 -21.73 -8.34
C ASN A 230 -7.89 -21.80 -7.85
N GLN A 231 -7.12 -20.72 -7.95
CA GLN A 231 -5.76 -20.67 -7.44
C GLN A 231 -5.70 -20.50 -5.91
N LEU A 232 -6.77 -19.95 -5.30
CA LEU A 232 -6.83 -19.67 -3.86
C LEU A 232 -7.46 -20.82 -3.04
N THR A 233 -8.21 -21.68 -3.69
CA THR A 233 -8.74 -22.95 -3.10
C THR A 233 -7.71 -24.05 -3.16
#